data_44145b298fc0e7d28bf8cbbc73591efe
#
_entry.id   44145b298fc0e7d28bf8cbbc73591efe
#
_cell.length_a   1.000
_cell.length_b   1.000
_cell.length_c   1.000
_cell.angle_alpha   90.00
_cell.angle_beta   90.00
_cell.angle_gamma   90.00
#
_symmetry.space_group_name_H-M   'P 1'
#
loop_
_entity.id
_entity.type
_entity.pdbx_description
1 polymer ?
#
loop_
_entity_poly.entity_id
_entity_poly.type
_entity_poly.pdbx_seq_one_letter_code
_entity_poly.pdbx_strand_id
1 'polypeptide(L)'
;HPSEITEAMDEALQQIKYYLEQALYYARSNSVEKDYLVKELNLKDMVQKAVRSNARIMISNKIKISMNNLDQKIFSDEKWLLFILNQIISNAVKYKKEDPQISFEARQSTNQIFLEIRDNGIGIVAKDLPRVTDKGYTGTTGRNYEKSTGMGLYLCKKLCDKLQLSFKIESKEEEYTIVTIGFPRSSMIF
;
A
#
# COMPACT_ATOMS: atom_id res chain seq x y z
N HIS A 1 -23.81 24.62 -2.58
CA HIS A 1 -24.92 23.66 -2.68
C HIS A 1 -24.84 22.69 -1.48
N PRO A 2 -25.96 22.25 -0.84
CA PRO A 2 -25.88 21.31 0.29
C PRO A 2 -25.14 20.01 -0.06
N SER A 3 -25.18 19.54 -1.30
CA SER A 3 -24.43 18.36 -1.78
C SER A 3 -22.91 18.54 -1.76
N GLU A 4 -22.43 19.71 -2.14
CA GLU A 4 -20.97 20.01 -2.15
C GLU A 4 -20.40 20.08 -0.73
N ILE A 5 -21.19 20.63 0.21
CA ILE A 5 -20.80 20.66 1.63
C ILE A 5 -20.72 19.22 2.19
N THR A 6 -21.70 18.39 1.86
CA THR A 6 -21.73 16.99 2.32
C THR A 6 -20.57 16.19 1.74
N GLU A 7 -20.24 16.39 0.48
CA GLU A 7 -19.08 15.76 -0.17
C GLU A 7 -17.75 16.20 0.46
N ALA A 8 -17.59 17.51 0.69
CA ALA A 8 -16.40 18.05 1.34
C ALA A 8 -16.24 17.54 2.78
N MET A 9 -17.34 17.41 3.53
CA MET A 9 -17.35 16.82 4.88
C MET A 9 -16.96 15.34 4.84
N ASP A 10 -17.49 14.57 3.90
CA ASP A 10 -17.15 13.16 3.72
C ASP A 10 -15.64 12.97 3.41
N GLU A 11 -15.11 13.79 2.52
CA GLU A 11 -13.67 13.79 2.21
C GLU A 11 -12.81 14.11 3.43
N ALA A 12 -13.19 15.13 4.21
CA ALA A 12 -12.50 15.50 5.44
C ALA A 12 -12.54 14.38 6.48
N LEU A 13 -13.68 13.73 6.68
CA LEU A 13 -13.82 12.60 7.58
C LEU A 13 -12.98 11.40 7.15
N GLN A 14 -12.93 11.08 5.86
CA GLN A 14 -12.08 10.02 5.33
C GLN A 14 -10.59 10.34 5.55
N GLN A 15 -10.21 11.61 5.38
CA GLN A 15 -8.85 12.07 5.62
C GLN A 15 -8.45 11.95 7.11
N ILE A 16 -9.34 12.36 8.02
CA ILE A 16 -9.13 12.23 9.47
C ILE A 16 -8.98 10.75 9.86
N LYS A 17 -9.87 9.90 9.35
CA LYS A 17 -9.79 8.45 9.57
C LYS A 17 -8.46 7.87 9.11
N TYR A 18 -8.01 8.25 7.92
CA TYR A 18 -6.73 7.83 7.37
C TYR A 18 -5.55 8.22 8.28
N TYR A 19 -5.51 9.47 8.76
CA TYR A 19 -4.44 9.92 9.66
C TYR A 19 -4.49 9.25 11.04
N LEU A 20 -5.68 9.04 11.58
CA LEU A 20 -5.86 8.29 12.83
C LEU A 20 -5.37 6.86 12.71
N GLU A 21 -5.70 6.17 11.61
CA GLU A 21 -5.19 4.83 11.34
C GLU A 21 -3.65 4.83 11.27
N GLN A 22 -3.04 5.76 10.53
CA GLN A 22 -1.58 5.89 10.49
C GLN A 22 -0.97 6.10 11.88
N ALA A 23 -1.54 7.00 12.69
CA ALA A 23 -1.05 7.28 14.04
C ALA A 23 -1.17 6.07 14.96
N LEU A 24 -2.31 5.34 14.91
CA LEU A 24 -2.53 4.13 15.68
C LEU A 24 -1.56 3.01 15.26
N TYR A 25 -1.36 2.82 13.95
CA TYR A 25 -0.40 1.84 13.45
C TYR A 25 1.04 2.20 13.83
N TYR A 26 1.40 3.49 13.76
CA TYR A 26 2.70 3.94 14.22
C TYR A 26 2.91 3.66 15.72
N ALA A 27 1.95 4.00 16.57
CA ALA A 27 2.01 3.75 18.00
C ALA A 27 2.15 2.24 18.29
N ARG A 28 1.32 1.40 17.66
CA ARG A 28 1.38 -0.07 17.81
C ARG A 28 2.66 -0.66 17.22
N SER A 29 3.19 -0.10 16.14
CA SER A 29 4.44 -0.57 15.55
C SER A 29 5.66 -0.32 16.44
N ASN A 30 5.54 0.56 17.43
CA ASN A 30 6.59 0.86 18.42
C ASN A 30 6.41 0.07 19.72
N SER A 31 5.21 -0.43 20.01
CA SER A 31 4.99 -1.28 21.17
C SER A 31 5.51 -2.70 20.90
N VAL A 32 6.17 -3.25 21.92
CA VAL A 32 6.97 -4.46 21.84
C VAL A 32 6.08 -5.71 21.65
N GLU A 33 6.42 -6.50 20.65
CA GLU A 33 6.53 -7.96 20.65
C GLU A 33 5.29 -8.88 20.59
N LYS A 34 4.02 -8.52 20.73
CA LYS A 34 2.99 -9.57 20.87
C LYS A 34 1.69 -9.45 20.07
N ASP A 35 1.57 -8.53 19.15
CA ASP A 35 0.28 -8.32 18.45
C ASP A 35 0.22 -8.82 16.98
N TYR A 36 1.10 -9.75 16.61
CA TYR A 36 1.04 -10.35 15.26
C TYR A 36 0.43 -11.73 15.31
N LEU A 37 -0.68 -11.93 14.63
CA LEU A 37 -1.29 -13.23 14.42
C LEU A 37 -0.99 -13.70 13.00
N VAL A 38 0.20 -14.26 12.80
CA VAL A 38 0.57 -14.85 11.52
C VAL A 38 -0.22 -16.13 11.30
N LYS A 39 -0.92 -16.20 10.18
CA LYS A 39 -1.71 -17.36 9.75
C LYS A 39 -1.59 -17.57 8.25
N GLU A 40 -2.00 -18.74 7.77
CA GLU A 40 -2.15 -18.98 6.33
C GLU A 40 -3.31 -18.13 5.79
N LEU A 41 -3.07 -17.38 4.73
CA LEU A 41 -4.02 -16.51 4.05
C LEU A 41 -4.02 -16.81 2.55
N ASN A 42 -5.16 -16.63 1.89
CA ASN A 42 -5.21 -16.61 0.44
C ASN A 42 -4.89 -15.19 -0.06
N LEU A 43 -3.86 -15.05 -0.90
CA LEU A 43 -3.40 -13.75 -1.39
C LEU A 43 -4.47 -13.02 -2.22
N LYS A 44 -5.23 -13.77 -3.03
CA LYS A 44 -6.34 -13.22 -3.82
C LYS A 44 -7.39 -12.58 -2.93
N ASP A 45 -7.78 -13.26 -1.84
CA ASP A 45 -8.76 -12.73 -0.90
C ASP A 45 -8.27 -11.44 -0.24
N MET A 46 -6.98 -11.37 0.10
CA MET A 46 -6.38 -10.18 0.70
C MET A 46 -6.39 -8.99 -0.26
N VAL A 47 -5.97 -9.20 -1.50
CA VAL A 47 -5.99 -8.15 -2.55
C VAL A 47 -7.43 -7.71 -2.82
N GLN A 48 -8.38 -8.65 -2.94
CA GLN A 48 -9.79 -8.31 -3.15
C GLN A 48 -10.40 -7.53 -1.98
N LYS A 49 -10.05 -7.86 -0.72
CA LYS A 49 -10.48 -7.09 0.46
C LYS A 49 -9.96 -5.66 0.39
N ALA A 50 -8.67 -5.47 0.08
CA ALA A 50 -8.07 -4.16 -0.05
C ALA A 50 -8.72 -3.34 -1.18
N VAL A 51 -8.93 -3.93 -2.35
CA VAL A 51 -9.61 -3.28 -3.48
C VAL A 51 -11.04 -2.88 -3.10
N ARG A 52 -11.81 -3.77 -2.46
CA ARG A 52 -13.18 -3.45 -1.99
C ARG A 52 -13.18 -2.31 -0.97
N SER A 53 -12.23 -2.29 -0.05
CA SER A 53 -12.11 -1.19 0.94
C SER A 53 -11.85 0.17 0.29
N ASN A 54 -11.22 0.19 -0.89
CA ASN A 54 -10.93 1.39 -1.65
C ASN A 54 -11.87 1.61 -2.86
N ALA A 55 -12.93 0.80 -3.01
CA ALA A 55 -13.76 0.80 -4.22
C ALA A 55 -14.34 2.17 -4.56
N ARG A 56 -14.85 2.92 -3.56
CA ARG A 56 -15.43 4.26 -3.78
C ARG A 56 -14.43 5.21 -4.44
N ILE A 57 -13.22 5.31 -3.87
CA ILE A 57 -12.18 6.22 -4.39
C ILE A 57 -11.62 5.73 -5.73
N MET A 58 -11.53 4.43 -5.94
CA MET A 58 -11.07 3.86 -7.21
C MET A 58 -12.08 4.11 -8.34
N ILE A 59 -13.37 3.94 -8.08
CA ILE A 59 -14.45 4.19 -9.06
C ILE A 59 -14.53 5.68 -9.39
N SER A 60 -14.53 6.58 -8.40
CA SER A 60 -14.60 8.02 -8.63
C SER A 60 -13.40 8.54 -9.42
N ASN A 61 -12.25 7.89 -9.31
CA ASN A 61 -11.02 8.21 -10.06
C ASN A 61 -10.85 7.35 -11.33
N LYS A 62 -11.85 6.55 -11.72
CA LYS A 62 -11.84 5.70 -12.94
C LYS A 62 -10.63 4.77 -13.03
N ILE A 63 -10.14 4.25 -11.88
CA ILE A 63 -8.99 3.35 -11.83
C ILE A 63 -9.34 2.01 -12.49
N LYS A 64 -8.58 1.61 -13.50
CA LYS A 64 -8.67 0.27 -14.10
C LYS A 64 -7.82 -0.71 -13.27
N ILE A 65 -8.38 -1.89 -12.96
CA ILE A 65 -7.72 -2.88 -12.12
C ILE A 65 -7.52 -4.17 -12.91
N SER A 66 -6.35 -4.78 -12.78
CA SER A 66 -6.07 -6.14 -13.24
C SER A 66 -5.48 -6.99 -12.11
N MET A 67 -5.82 -8.26 -12.09
CA MET A 67 -5.37 -9.23 -11.07
C MET A 67 -4.95 -10.52 -11.76
N ASN A 68 -3.68 -10.91 -11.60
CA ASN A 68 -3.12 -12.08 -12.26
C ASN A 68 -2.40 -13.00 -11.26
N ASN A 69 -2.60 -14.30 -11.40
CA ASN A 69 -1.88 -15.36 -10.67
C ASN A 69 -1.98 -15.26 -9.13
N LEU A 70 -3.03 -14.62 -8.58
CA LEU A 70 -3.16 -14.35 -7.15
C LEU A 70 -3.62 -15.53 -6.31
N ASP A 71 -3.96 -16.68 -6.92
CA ASP A 71 -4.40 -17.86 -6.17
C ASP A 71 -3.20 -18.57 -5.51
N GLN A 72 -2.69 -17.92 -4.46
CA GLN A 72 -1.49 -18.32 -3.72
C GLN A 72 -1.79 -18.31 -2.23
N LYS A 73 -1.23 -19.28 -1.51
CA LYS A 73 -1.23 -19.32 -0.05
C LYS A 73 0.01 -18.62 0.48
N ILE A 74 -0.18 -17.67 1.37
CA ILE A 74 0.88 -16.89 2.02
C ILE A 74 0.75 -16.98 3.54
N PHE A 75 1.83 -16.72 4.26
CA PHE A 75 1.82 -16.56 5.73
C PHE A 75 2.00 -15.09 6.08
N SER A 76 1.02 -14.51 6.78
CA SER A 76 1.08 -13.11 7.23
C SER A 76 0.02 -12.84 8.31
N ASP A 77 0.06 -11.64 8.88
CA ASP A 77 -1.04 -11.09 9.68
C ASP A 77 -2.01 -10.35 8.75
N GLU A 78 -3.28 -10.76 8.79
CA GLU A 78 -4.34 -10.23 7.91
C GLU A 78 -4.51 -8.72 8.06
N LYS A 79 -4.53 -8.21 9.30
CA LYS A 79 -4.77 -6.80 9.60
C LYS A 79 -3.62 -5.93 9.11
N TRP A 80 -2.38 -6.35 9.37
CA TRP A 80 -1.20 -5.60 8.99
C TRP A 80 -0.98 -5.62 7.47
N LEU A 81 -1.24 -6.77 6.83
CA LEU A 81 -1.17 -6.89 5.38
C LEU A 81 -2.22 -6.00 4.69
N LEU A 82 -3.47 -5.98 5.20
CA LEU A 82 -4.50 -5.08 4.68
C LEU A 82 -4.10 -3.60 4.80
N PHE A 83 -3.50 -3.20 5.92
CA PHE A 83 -2.98 -1.84 6.06
C PHE A 83 -1.94 -1.53 4.99
N ILE A 84 -0.95 -2.42 4.76
CA ILE A 84 0.09 -2.23 3.75
C ILE A 84 -0.54 -2.08 2.36
N LEU A 85 -1.45 -2.98 1.98
CA LEU A 85 -2.13 -2.94 0.69
C LEU A 85 -2.93 -1.65 0.50
N ASN A 86 -3.66 -1.21 1.52
CA ASN A 86 -4.43 0.04 1.49
C ASN A 86 -3.53 1.26 1.32
N GLN A 87 -2.35 1.29 1.96
CA GLN A 87 -1.39 2.39 1.79
C GLN A 87 -0.83 2.46 0.37
N ILE A 88 -0.51 1.31 -0.22
CA ILE A 88 0.00 1.24 -1.60
C ILE A 88 -1.08 1.68 -2.58
N ILE A 89 -2.32 1.20 -2.44
CA ILE A 89 -3.47 1.61 -3.27
C ILE A 89 -3.72 3.11 -3.13
N SER A 90 -3.73 3.64 -1.91
CA SER A 90 -3.91 5.07 -1.64
C SER A 90 -2.85 5.92 -2.34
N ASN A 91 -1.59 5.49 -2.33
CA ASN A 91 -0.52 6.16 -3.05
C ASN A 91 -0.74 6.12 -4.57
N ALA A 92 -1.10 4.97 -5.13
CA ALA A 92 -1.38 4.82 -6.56
C ALA A 92 -2.54 5.72 -7.02
N VAL A 93 -3.60 5.87 -6.20
CA VAL A 93 -4.70 6.80 -6.48
C VAL A 93 -4.25 8.25 -6.38
N LYS A 94 -3.46 8.59 -5.37
CA LYS A 94 -2.98 9.95 -5.12
C LYS A 94 -2.07 10.47 -6.23
N TYR A 95 -1.17 9.61 -6.72
CA TYR A 95 -0.15 9.97 -7.72
C TYR A 95 -0.49 9.49 -9.13
N LYS A 96 -1.79 9.31 -9.41
CA LYS A 96 -2.29 8.89 -10.72
C LYS A 96 -2.06 9.91 -11.81
N LYS A 97 -2.04 9.44 -13.06
CA LYS A 97 -2.14 10.23 -14.29
C LYS A 97 -3.51 10.03 -14.95
N GLU A 98 -3.65 10.50 -16.17
CA GLU A 98 -4.78 10.15 -17.05
C GLU A 98 -4.80 8.64 -17.30
N ASP A 99 -5.98 8.07 -17.52
CA ASP A 99 -6.19 6.62 -17.67
C ASP A 99 -5.49 5.75 -16.62
N PRO A 100 -5.77 5.96 -15.32
CA PRO A 100 -5.02 5.32 -14.26
C PRO A 100 -5.31 3.82 -14.19
N GLN A 101 -4.24 3.05 -14.00
CA GLN A 101 -4.28 1.59 -13.92
C GLN A 101 -3.49 1.12 -12.71
N ILE A 102 -4.01 0.11 -12.02
CA ILE A 102 -3.30 -0.64 -10.97
C ILE A 102 -3.39 -2.12 -11.30
N SER A 103 -2.25 -2.77 -11.38
CA SER A 103 -2.16 -4.22 -11.57
C SER A 103 -1.60 -4.90 -10.33
N PHE A 104 -2.15 -6.07 -10.03
CA PHE A 104 -1.69 -6.97 -8.98
C PHE A 104 -1.29 -8.28 -9.64
N GLU A 105 -0.05 -8.69 -9.48
CA GLU A 105 0.46 -9.94 -10.04
C GLU A 105 1.26 -10.72 -9.01
N ALA A 106 0.99 -12.02 -8.86
CA ALA A 106 1.81 -12.87 -8.03
C ALA A 106 2.79 -13.68 -8.87
N ARG A 107 4.01 -13.80 -8.37
CA ARG A 107 5.07 -14.65 -8.95
C ARG A 107 5.63 -15.56 -7.88
N GLN A 108 6.00 -16.76 -8.24
CA GLN A 108 6.60 -17.73 -7.36
C GLN A 108 8.10 -17.89 -7.63
N SER A 109 8.86 -18.02 -6.57
CA SER A 109 10.22 -18.56 -6.60
C SER A 109 10.29 -19.82 -5.72
N THR A 110 11.47 -20.44 -5.64
CA THR A 110 11.68 -21.63 -4.81
C THR A 110 11.31 -21.38 -3.35
N ASN A 111 11.63 -20.20 -2.81
CA ASN A 111 11.54 -19.91 -1.37
C ASN A 111 10.52 -18.83 -1.00
N GLN A 112 9.99 -18.10 -1.98
CA GLN A 112 9.11 -16.95 -1.75
C GLN A 112 7.98 -16.88 -2.77
N ILE A 113 6.89 -16.26 -2.35
CA ILE A 113 5.82 -15.75 -3.21
C ILE A 113 5.96 -14.24 -3.23
N PHE A 114 6.01 -13.63 -4.40
CA PHE A 114 6.07 -12.19 -4.58
C PHE A 114 4.72 -11.66 -5.05
N LEU A 115 4.21 -10.64 -4.38
CA LEU A 115 3.12 -9.81 -4.89
C LEU A 115 3.72 -8.53 -5.45
N GLU A 116 3.54 -8.32 -6.74
CA GLU A 116 3.90 -7.09 -7.44
C GLU A 116 2.64 -6.24 -7.62
N ILE A 117 2.69 -5.00 -7.14
CA ILE A 117 1.63 -4.00 -7.28
C ILE A 117 2.21 -2.87 -8.11
N ARG A 118 1.68 -2.71 -9.32
CA ARG A 118 2.16 -1.71 -10.28
C ARG A 118 1.07 -0.69 -10.58
N ASP A 119 1.40 0.58 -10.49
CA ASP A 119 0.61 1.67 -11.04
C ASP A 119 1.33 2.34 -12.23
N ASN A 120 0.56 2.97 -13.12
CA ASN A 120 1.05 3.78 -14.24
C ASN A 120 1.03 5.28 -13.93
N GLY A 121 1.16 5.65 -12.67
CA GLY A 121 1.13 7.04 -12.21
C GLY A 121 2.36 7.85 -12.63
N ILE A 122 2.55 8.99 -11.96
CA ILE A 122 3.66 9.91 -12.24
C ILE A 122 5.04 9.36 -11.87
N GLY A 123 5.10 8.21 -11.23
CA GLY A 123 6.36 7.62 -10.77
C GLY A 123 7.05 8.43 -9.68
N ILE A 124 8.28 8.04 -9.37
CA ILE A 124 9.12 8.66 -8.34
C ILE A 124 10.43 9.12 -8.99
N VAL A 125 10.80 10.35 -8.72
CA VAL A 125 12.08 10.91 -9.18
C VAL A 125 13.25 10.08 -8.65
N ALA A 126 14.20 9.73 -9.50
CA ALA A 126 15.31 8.81 -9.16
C ALA A 126 16.07 9.21 -7.88
N LYS A 127 16.29 10.52 -7.65
CA LYS A 127 16.96 11.03 -6.44
C LYS A 127 16.17 10.81 -5.15
N ASP A 128 14.84 10.68 -5.25
CA ASP A 128 13.95 10.50 -4.11
C ASP A 128 13.78 9.01 -3.75
N LEU A 129 13.91 8.11 -4.74
CA LEU A 129 13.64 6.68 -4.59
C LEU A 129 14.38 6.01 -3.41
N PRO A 130 15.65 6.28 -3.10
CA PRO A 130 16.33 5.70 -1.95
C PRO A 130 15.75 6.11 -0.60
N ARG A 131 14.98 7.21 -0.56
CA ARG A 131 14.48 7.84 0.66
C ARG A 131 12.97 7.75 0.85
N VAL A 132 12.23 7.21 -0.10
CA VAL A 132 10.75 7.19 -0.03
C VAL A 132 10.20 6.38 1.15
N THR A 133 11.03 5.53 1.76
CA THR A 133 10.70 4.78 2.98
C THR A 133 11.26 5.42 4.25
N ASP A 134 11.92 6.59 4.17
CA ASP A 134 12.38 7.33 5.35
C ASP A 134 11.18 7.95 6.07
N LYS A 135 11.27 7.99 7.41
CA LYS A 135 10.20 8.57 8.23
C LYS A 135 9.98 10.05 7.92
N GLY A 136 8.76 10.39 7.54
CA GLY A 136 8.36 11.78 7.25
C GLY A 136 8.88 12.32 5.92
N TYR A 137 9.48 11.49 5.08
CA TYR A 137 9.96 11.93 3.77
C TYR A 137 8.81 12.00 2.75
N THR A 138 8.59 13.15 2.17
CA THR A 138 7.51 13.40 1.20
C THR A 138 7.97 13.51 -0.25
N GLY A 139 9.29 13.51 -0.48
CA GLY A 139 9.87 13.68 -1.81
C GLY A 139 9.62 15.05 -2.45
N THR A 140 10.16 15.24 -3.64
CA THR A 140 9.98 16.49 -4.40
C THR A 140 8.53 16.63 -4.85
N THR A 141 7.93 15.56 -5.34
CA THR A 141 6.55 15.52 -5.82
C THR A 141 5.55 15.60 -4.67
N GLY A 142 5.81 14.92 -3.55
CA GLY A 142 4.90 14.89 -2.40
C GLY A 142 4.73 16.25 -1.72
N ARG A 143 5.68 17.18 -1.84
CA ARG A 143 5.56 18.55 -1.33
C ARG A 143 4.52 19.37 -2.08
N ASN A 144 4.28 19.05 -3.34
CA ASN A 144 3.26 19.73 -4.17
C ASN A 144 1.84 19.21 -3.88
N TYR A 145 1.73 18.08 -3.17
CA TYR A 145 0.46 17.53 -2.72
C TYR A 145 0.29 17.83 -1.22
N GLU A 146 -0.52 18.82 -0.88
CA GLU A 146 -0.72 19.39 0.47
C GLU A 146 -1.02 18.38 1.60
N LYS A 147 -1.31 17.12 1.26
CA LYS A 147 -1.76 16.09 2.19
C LYS A 147 -0.79 14.90 2.37
N SER A 148 0.52 15.10 2.17
CA SER A 148 1.52 14.05 2.33
C SER A 148 2.20 14.10 3.69
N THR A 149 2.04 13.05 4.52
CA THR A 149 2.70 12.95 5.83
C THR A 149 4.10 12.34 5.76
N GLY A 150 4.44 11.69 4.66
CA GLY A 150 5.67 10.89 4.54
C GLY A 150 5.70 9.65 5.45
N MET A 151 4.55 9.26 6.02
CA MET A 151 4.47 8.13 6.95
C MET A 151 4.03 6.82 6.29
N GLY A 152 3.32 6.88 5.16
CA GLY A 152 2.70 5.69 4.55
C GLY A 152 3.70 4.61 4.16
N LEU A 153 4.65 4.90 3.26
CA LEU A 153 5.66 3.92 2.81
C LEU A 153 6.65 3.55 3.91
N TYR A 154 6.98 4.50 4.81
CA TYR A 154 7.77 4.19 6.00
C TYR A 154 7.10 3.12 6.86
N LEU A 155 5.79 3.24 7.14
CA LEU A 155 5.04 2.26 7.92
C LEU A 155 4.94 0.92 7.16
N CYS A 156 4.71 0.93 5.85
CA CYS A 156 4.73 -0.28 5.04
C CYS A 156 6.04 -1.05 5.19
N LYS A 157 7.18 -0.36 5.00
CA LYS A 157 8.51 -0.97 5.16
C LYS A 157 8.71 -1.52 6.56
N LYS A 158 8.41 -0.73 7.60
CA LYS A 158 8.54 -1.13 9.00
C LYS A 158 7.69 -2.34 9.35
N LEU A 159 6.46 -2.42 8.84
CA LEU A 159 5.57 -3.55 9.06
C LEU A 159 6.02 -4.80 8.30
N CYS A 160 6.48 -4.63 7.06
CA CYS A 160 7.07 -5.74 6.30
C CYS A 160 8.27 -6.32 7.04
N ASP A 161 9.18 -5.47 7.56
CA ASP A 161 10.34 -5.94 8.33
C ASP A 161 9.92 -6.72 9.59
N LYS A 162 8.90 -6.25 10.31
CA LYS A 162 8.37 -6.95 11.48
C LYS A 162 7.70 -8.28 11.14
N LEU A 163 7.02 -8.36 10.01
CA LEU A 163 6.38 -9.58 9.49
C LEU A 163 7.37 -10.46 8.71
N GLN A 164 8.66 -10.13 8.70
CA GLN A 164 9.70 -10.83 7.94
C GLN A 164 9.39 -10.94 6.43
N LEU A 165 8.66 -9.97 5.91
CA LEU A 165 8.37 -9.85 4.50
C LEU A 165 9.42 -8.97 3.81
N SER A 166 9.83 -9.32 2.60
CA SER A 166 10.64 -8.40 1.80
C SER A 166 9.77 -7.29 1.22
N PHE A 167 10.34 -6.07 1.14
CA PHE A 167 9.65 -4.89 0.61
C PHE A 167 10.59 -4.14 -0.32
N LYS A 168 10.24 -4.04 -1.59
CA LYS A 168 11.02 -3.35 -2.62
C LYS A 168 10.15 -2.37 -3.38
N ILE A 169 10.72 -1.22 -3.74
CA ILE A 169 10.06 -0.22 -4.59
C ILE A 169 10.96 0.03 -5.79
N GLU A 170 10.37 -0.03 -6.97
CA GLU A 170 10.98 0.34 -8.24
C GLU A 170 10.08 1.37 -8.91
N SER A 171 10.66 2.37 -9.52
CA SER A 171 9.87 3.41 -10.17
C SER A 171 10.67 4.08 -11.28
N LYS A 172 9.94 4.54 -12.28
CA LYS A 172 10.45 5.43 -13.31
C LYS A 172 9.53 6.65 -13.39
N GLU A 173 10.15 7.82 -13.27
CA GLU A 173 9.45 9.11 -13.33
C GLU A 173 8.62 9.17 -14.62
N GLU A 174 7.40 9.69 -14.51
CA GLU A 174 6.40 9.80 -15.55
C GLU A 174 5.94 8.47 -16.19
N GLU A 175 6.31 7.31 -15.65
CA GLU A 175 5.92 6.04 -16.24
C GLU A 175 5.19 5.10 -15.28
N TYR A 176 5.79 4.79 -14.11
CA TYR A 176 5.21 3.82 -13.20
C TYR A 176 5.84 3.84 -11.80
N THR A 177 5.13 3.27 -10.86
CA THR A 177 5.69 2.75 -9.60
C THR A 177 5.31 1.28 -9.42
N ILE A 178 6.27 0.48 -8.96
CA ILE A 178 6.08 -0.94 -8.63
C ILE A 178 6.49 -1.14 -7.18
N VAL A 179 5.58 -1.69 -6.38
CA VAL A 179 5.88 -2.17 -5.03
C VAL A 179 5.82 -3.69 -5.03
N THR A 180 6.91 -4.33 -4.62
CA THR A 180 7.01 -5.78 -4.51
C THR A 180 7.07 -6.20 -3.04
N ILE A 181 6.17 -7.08 -2.62
CA ILE A 181 6.15 -7.70 -1.30
C ILE A 181 6.47 -9.18 -1.46
N GLY A 182 7.51 -9.66 -0.77
CA GLY A 182 7.87 -11.08 -0.80
C GLY A 182 7.48 -11.77 0.50
N PHE A 183 6.74 -12.88 0.37
CA PHE A 183 6.26 -13.73 1.46
C PHE A 183 7.07 -15.01 1.50
N PRO A 184 7.63 -15.42 2.66
CA PRO A 184 8.25 -16.73 2.80
C PRO A 184 7.24 -17.85 2.53
N ARG A 185 7.67 -18.95 1.92
CA ARG A 185 6.79 -20.11 1.64
C ARG A 185 6.58 -21.03 2.84
N SER A 186 7.35 -20.85 3.90
CA SER A 186 7.28 -21.68 5.10
C SER A 186 6.91 -20.86 6.33
N SER A 187 6.02 -21.40 7.17
CA SER A 187 5.69 -20.85 8.49
C SER A 187 6.82 -21.01 9.52
N MET A 188 7.89 -21.75 9.20
CA MET A 188 9.01 -21.99 10.13
C MET A 188 9.91 -20.77 10.37
N ILE A 189 9.57 -19.61 9.78
CA ILE A 189 10.35 -18.37 9.89
C ILE A 189 9.76 -17.44 10.98
N PHE A 190 8.60 -17.79 11.55
CA PHE A 190 7.90 -16.98 12.56
C PHE A 190 7.94 -17.60 13.96
#